data_ea05c6258f43609ed7017ecebcfd31ab
#
_entry.id   ea05c6258f43609ed7017ecebcfd31ab
#
_cell.length_a   1.000
_cell.length_b   1.000
_cell.length_c   1.000
_cell.angle_alpha   90.00
_cell.angle_beta   90.00
_cell.angle_gamma   90.00
#
_symmetry.space_group_name_H-M   'P 1'
#
loop_
_entity.id
_entity.type
_entity.pdbx_description
1 polymer ?
#
loop_
_entity_poly.entity_id
_entity_poly.type
_entity_poly.pdbx_seq_one_letter_code
_entity_poly.pdbx_strand_id
1 'polypeptide(L)'
;MTDPLFNAACAAVVRPSGQRGGVLRLVTSADVDSLDPARTYYVWSWLLQRTMQRTVMAFAASPGPAGLRVVPDLAVAPGSTPDGGLTWHYTLRRGVRFEDGTPVTAHQVKYAVERVFAQDVLPGGPTYLIGLLDDPADPYPGPYRDARPGRPGLRAVETPDPYTLVFRLRRPFADFDYLMAQPTSAPVPPGADTGAGYERRPLASGPYRIGEYRPGRRLRLVRNPAWDRSTDPVRSALPDEIDVTVGLTPHEVDARVLAGEFDINLEGRGVQLESQRRIAADPALLARSDNPVTNFLQYISIQPQVPPFDDVHCRRAVHYAADRVALLEARGGGVFGGDLAAGLLPPGLPGHRPYDRYPAGPDGRGDLARARAELAAAGLPDGFETVVATQRGKFRVVADVLAHSLARVGIRARVAELDIAGYYRTGLGLPATVRERGLGLAVTDWGPDYPTEYGFLAPLVDGRLIKPGGGNHNFAELDDPRVNALIDAAQSAGTAQERAGLWAEVDRAVMEHAVILPMVYDRTLHVRNPGVTNVYVHPAFGLYDIQAMGVAR
;
A
#
# COMPACT_ATOMS: atom_id res chain seq x y z
N MET A 1 2.37 -18.58 27.85
CA MET A 1 1.31 -17.60 28.17
C MET A 1 1.64 -16.31 27.41
N THR A 2 0.80 -15.89 26.49
CA THR A 2 0.96 -14.60 25.82
C THR A 2 0.70 -13.49 26.82
N ASP A 3 1.61 -12.53 26.92
CA ASP A 3 1.41 -11.31 27.72
C ASP A 3 0.10 -10.63 27.26
N PRO A 4 -0.86 -10.33 28.16
CA PRO A 4 -2.14 -9.76 27.80
C PRO A 4 -2.04 -8.35 27.15
N LEU A 5 -0.88 -7.71 27.21
CA LEU A 5 -0.62 -6.42 26.57
C LEU A 5 0.06 -6.54 25.19
N PHE A 6 0.61 -7.71 24.85
CA PHE A 6 1.09 -7.98 23.49
C PHE A 6 -0.09 -7.97 22.51
N ASN A 7 0.05 -7.28 21.40
CA ASN A 7 -1.01 -7.05 20.40
C ASN A 7 -2.22 -6.24 20.89
N ALA A 8 -2.13 -5.56 22.03
CA ALA A 8 -3.27 -4.79 22.54
C ALA A 8 -3.74 -3.70 21.56
N ALA A 9 -2.81 -3.04 20.86
CA ALA A 9 -3.15 -2.02 19.88
C ALA A 9 -3.71 -2.56 18.55
N CYS A 10 -3.64 -3.87 18.31
CA CYS A 10 -4.29 -4.49 17.15
C CYS A 10 -5.81 -4.60 17.33
N ALA A 11 -6.29 -4.76 18.57
CA ALA A 11 -7.69 -5.00 18.88
C ALA A 11 -8.43 -3.77 19.42
N ALA A 12 -7.73 -2.89 20.13
CA ALA A 12 -8.33 -1.76 20.84
C ALA A 12 -7.40 -0.54 20.89
N VAL A 13 -7.95 0.58 21.34
CA VAL A 13 -7.15 1.78 21.64
C VAL A 13 -6.42 1.58 22.96
N VAL A 14 -5.09 1.61 22.90
CA VAL A 14 -4.23 1.52 24.09
C VAL A 14 -4.09 2.91 24.72
N ARG A 15 -4.29 3.01 26.05
CA ARG A 15 -4.18 4.24 26.85
C ARG A 15 -5.03 5.39 26.28
N PRO A 16 -6.37 5.25 26.19
CA PRO A 16 -7.24 6.33 25.74
C PRO A 16 -7.07 7.59 26.61
N SER A 17 -6.94 8.76 25.96
CA SER A 17 -6.73 10.03 26.65
C SER A 17 -7.23 11.19 25.78
N GLY A 18 -7.80 12.21 26.43
CA GLY A 18 -8.12 13.50 25.81
C GLY A 18 -7.03 14.55 26.01
N GLN A 19 -5.91 14.20 26.62
CA GLN A 19 -4.83 15.14 26.93
C GLN A 19 -4.22 15.71 25.65
N ARG A 20 -4.11 17.03 25.62
CA ARG A 20 -3.48 17.79 24.52
C ARG A 20 -2.12 18.30 24.96
N GLY A 21 -1.25 18.51 23.98
CA GLY A 21 0.07 19.09 24.19
C GLY A 21 1.21 18.12 23.96
N GLY A 22 2.42 18.63 24.04
CA GLY A 22 3.66 17.87 23.87
C GLY A 22 4.04 17.60 22.41
N VAL A 23 5.14 16.89 22.22
CA VAL A 23 5.73 16.54 20.93
C VAL A 23 5.66 15.04 20.71
N LEU A 24 5.03 14.61 19.62
CA LEU A 24 5.06 13.22 19.16
C LEU A 24 6.34 13.03 18.32
N ARG A 25 7.26 12.19 18.80
CA ARG A 25 8.58 11.98 18.20
C ARG A 25 8.59 10.70 17.37
N LEU A 26 8.68 10.85 16.08
CA LEU A 26 8.70 9.76 15.11
C LEU A 26 10.11 9.61 14.52
N VAL A 27 10.39 8.42 14.01
CA VAL A 27 11.65 8.12 13.32
C VAL A 27 11.41 7.25 12.10
N THR A 28 12.24 7.44 11.05
CA THR A 28 12.26 6.62 9.85
C THR A 28 13.69 6.39 9.37
N SER A 29 13.93 5.29 8.66
CA SER A 29 15.20 5.06 7.96
C SER A 29 15.22 5.74 6.59
N ALA A 30 14.07 5.88 5.93
CA ALA A 30 13.90 6.55 4.64
C ALA A 30 13.06 7.83 4.78
N ASP A 31 13.26 8.77 3.87
CA ASP A 31 12.41 9.95 3.77
C ASP A 31 11.04 9.60 3.18
N VAL A 32 10.09 10.54 3.25
CA VAL A 32 8.86 10.46 2.48
C VAL A 32 9.20 10.43 0.98
N ASP A 33 8.41 9.68 0.22
CA ASP A 33 8.55 9.69 -1.25
C ASP A 33 8.14 11.03 -1.86
N SER A 34 7.12 11.66 -1.30
CA SER A 34 6.68 13.01 -1.61
C SER A 34 5.71 13.53 -0.54
N LEU A 35 5.68 14.87 -0.34
CA LEU A 35 4.62 15.54 0.42
C LEU A 35 3.52 16.10 -0.52
N ASP A 36 3.65 15.96 -1.84
CA ASP A 36 2.63 16.32 -2.80
C ASP A 36 1.53 15.26 -2.88
N PRO A 37 0.25 15.60 -2.64
CA PRO A 37 -0.86 14.65 -2.69
C PRO A 37 -1.01 13.89 -4.02
N ALA A 38 -0.57 14.46 -5.14
CA ALA A 38 -0.65 13.82 -6.45
C ALA A 38 0.49 12.83 -6.72
N ARG A 39 1.59 12.86 -5.92
CA ARG A 39 2.81 12.08 -6.15
C ARG A 39 3.09 11.02 -5.10
N THR A 40 2.57 11.21 -3.88
CA THR A 40 2.87 10.33 -2.75
C THR A 40 2.24 8.94 -2.93
N TYR A 41 3.01 7.89 -2.61
CA TYR A 41 2.56 6.49 -2.72
C TYR A 41 2.91 5.65 -1.49
N TYR A 42 3.92 6.03 -0.68
CA TYR A 42 4.29 5.25 0.49
C TYR A 42 3.25 5.38 1.61
N VAL A 43 2.91 4.25 2.23
CA VAL A 43 1.88 4.20 3.27
C VAL A 43 2.17 5.13 4.45
N TRP A 44 3.43 5.28 4.87
CA TRP A 44 3.79 6.20 5.95
C TRP A 44 3.73 7.68 5.53
N SER A 45 3.98 7.98 4.27
CA SER A 45 3.75 9.32 3.71
C SER A 45 2.26 9.66 3.73
N TRP A 46 1.39 8.69 3.39
CA TRP A 46 -0.07 8.86 3.50
C TRP A 46 -0.53 9.10 4.93
N LEU A 47 0.08 8.43 5.93
CA LEU A 47 -0.23 8.71 7.33
C LEU A 47 0.10 10.15 7.73
N LEU A 48 1.23 10.70 7.25
CA LEU A 48 1.57 12.11 7.45
C LEU A 48 0.60 13.03 6.70
N GLN A 49 0.28 12.71 5.44
CA GLN A 49 -0.73 13.46 4.68
C GLN A 49 -2.05 13.55 5.43
N ARG A 50 -2.53 12.47 6.03
CA ARG A 50 -3.78 12.45 6.83
C ARG A 50 -3.76 13.42 8.01
N THR A 51 -2.60 13.83 8.51
CA THR A 51 -2.51 14.85 9.57
C THR A 51 -2.51 16.27 9.02
N MET A 52 -2.04 16.48 7.79
CA MET A 52 -1.89 17.79 7.16
C MET A 52 -3.03 18.12 6.19
N GLN A 53 -3.55 17.11 5.50
CA GLN A 53 -4.52 17.26 4.43
C GLN A 53 -5.88 16.66 4.81
N ARG A 54 -6.94 17.30 4.34
CA ARG A 54 -8.30 16.77 4.33
C ARG A 54 -8.57 16.20 2.94
N THR A 55 -9.21 15.05 2.87
CA THR A 55 -9.64 14.39 1.64
C THR A 55 -11.16 14.44 1.52
N VAL A 56 -11.74 14.12 0.36
CA VAL A 56 -13.21 14.12 0.20
C VAL A 56 -13.85 13.13 1.17
N MET A 57 -13.32 11.89 1.21
CA MET A 57 -13.62 10.86 2.20
C MET A 57 -12.37 10.58 3.03
N ALA A 58 -12.47 9.84 4.12
CA ALA A 58 -11.32 9.39 4.92
C ALA A 58 -11.58 7.99 5.48
N PHE A 59 -10.53 7.26 5.86
CA PHE A 59 -10.69 6.04 6.66
C PHE A 59 -11.10 6.41 8.09
N ALA A 60 -12.03 5.63 8.65
CA ALA A 60 -12.48 5.82 10.03
C ALA A 60 -11.31 5.68 11.01
N ALA A 61 -11.15 6.62 11.93
CA ALA A 61 -10.11 6.62 12.96
C ALA A 61 -10.45 5.61 14.07
N SER A 62 -10.32 4.31 13.76
CA SER A 62 -10.73 3.22 14.66
C SER A 62 -9.85 1.98 14.47
N PRO A 63 -9.56 1.23 15.54
CA PRO A 63 -8.97 -0.10 15.43
C PRO A 63 -9.96 -1.12 14.86
N GLY A 64 -9.44 -2.27 14.45
CA GLY A 64 -10.22 -3.41 13.98
C GLY A 64 -11.05 -3.13 12.72
N PRO A 65 -12.05 -3.97 12.37
CA PRO A 65 -12.78 -3.87 11.10
C PRO A 65 -13.49 -2.53 10.86
N ALA A 66 -13.80 -1.78 11.91
CA ALA A 66 -14.41 -0.45 11.79
C ALA A 66 -13.48 0.55 11.08
N GLY A 67 -12.16 0.43 11.24
CA GLY A 67 -11.16 1.27 10.57
C GLY A 67 -11.01 1.02 9.07
N LEU A 68 -11.52 -0.10 8.55
CA LEU A 68 -11.53 -0.37 7.11
C LEU A 68 -12.60 0.42 6.35
N ARG A 69 -13.58 0.99 7.06
CA ARG A 69 -14.65 1.76 6.44
C ARG A 69 -14.18 3.15 6.07
N VAL A 70 -14.61 3.64 4.91
CA VAL A 70 -14.49 5.06 4.57
C VAL A 70 -15.66 5.84 5.16
N VAL A 71 -15.36 7.04 5.64
CA VAL A 71 -16.31 7.97 6.27
C VAL A 71 -16.16 9.35 5.63
N PRO A 72 -17.21 10.19 5.66
CA PRO A 72 -17.11 11.56 5.15
C PRO A 72 -16.05 12.39 5.91
N ASP A 73 -15.17 13.10 5.16
CA ASP A 73 -14.23 14.08 5.71
C ASP A 73 -14.57 15.49 5.22
N LEU A 74 -14.12 15.91 4.04
CA LEU A 74 -14.60 17.14 3.40
C LEU A 74 -16.04 17.00 2.95
N ALA A 75 -16.46 15.83 2.49
CA ALA A 75 -17.85 15.54 2.18
C ALA A 75 -18.74 15.55 3.45
N VAL A 76 -20.00 15.92 3.31
CA VAL A 76 -20.98 15.87 4.40
C VAL A 76 -21.62 14.49 4.56
N ALA A 77 -21.60 13.67 3.50
CA ALA A 77 -22.12 12.30 3.43
C ALA A 77 -21.26 11.47 2.48
N PRO A 78 -21.36 10.13 2.50
CA PRO A 78 -20.79 9.28 1.46
C PRO A 78 -21.26 9.67 0.07
N GLY A 79 -20.48 9.34 -0.96
CA GLY A 79 -20.86 9.60 -2.33
C GLY A 79 -22.18 8.95 -2.71
N SER A 80 -23.03 9.66 -3.44
CA SER A 80 -24.27 9.12 -3.99
C SER A 80 -24.12 8.82 -5.48
N THR A 81 -24.61 7.66 -5.90
CA THR A 81 -24.57 7.23 -7.30
C THR A 81 -25.96 6.77 -7.74
N PRO A 82 -26.65 7.53 -8.63
CA PRO A 82 -28.00 7.20 -9.08
C PRO A 82 -28.03 6.12 -10.17
N ASP A 83 -26.89 5.81 -10.76
CA ASP A 83 -26.75 5.02 -11.99
C ASP A 83 -25.77 3.83 -11.84
N GLY A 84 -25.71 3.26 -10.64
CA GLY A 84 -24.93 2.05 -10.41
C GLY A 84 -23.40 2.25 -10.42
N GLY A 85 -22.93 3.47 -10.10
CA GLY A 85 -21.50 3.74 -9.97
C GLY A 85 -20.86 4.42 -11.19
N LEU A 86 -21.64 4.88 -12.16
CA LEU A 86 -21.16 5.69 -13.30
C LEU A 86 -21.02 7.17 -12.93
N THR A 87 -21.96 7.71 -12.18
CA THR A 87 -21.93 9.10 -11.74
C THR A 87 -21.90 9.16 -10.22
N TRP A 88 -20.97 9.93 -9.66
CA TRP A 88 -20.79 10.11 -8.23
C TRP A 88 -20.94 11.57 -7.84
N HIS A 89 -21.77 11.84 -6.81
CA HIS A 89 -22.05 13.16 -6.30
C HIS A 89 -21.55 13.30 -4.87
N TYR A 90 -20.86 14.41 -4.57
CA TYR A 90 -20.43 14.78 -3.23
C TYR A 90 -20.80 16.23 -2.94
N THR A 91 -21.29 16.48 -1.72
CA THR A 91 -21.47 17.82 -1.18
C THR A 91 -20.41 18.08 -0.12
N LEU A 92 -19.63 19.15 -0.26
CA LEU A 92 -18.56 19.50 0.66
C LEU A 92 -19.05 20.33 1.85
N ARG A 93 -18.36 20.15 2.99
CA ARG A 93 -18.55 20.95 4.20
C ARG A 93 -18.14 22.40 3.95
N ARG A 94 -18.94 23.31 4.48
CA ARG A 94 -18.61 24.75 4.51
C ARG A 94 -17.70 25.06 5.69
N GLY A 95 -16.94 26.17 5.59
CA GLY A 95 -16.09 26.68 6.67
C GLY A 95 -14.71 26.05 6.77
N VAL A 96 -14.39 25.03 5.99
CA VAL A 96 -13.03 24.46 5.94
C VAL A 96 -12.09 25.43 5.23
N ARG A 97 -10.89 25.64 5.78
CA ARG A 97 -9.87 26.56 5.27
C ARG A 97 -8.50 25.89 5.14
N PHE A 98 -7.71 26.40 4.22
CA PHE A 98 -6.27 26.15 4.20
C PHE A 98 -5.55 26.97 5.28
N GLU A 99 -4.28 26.64 5.55
CA GLU A 99 -3.43 27.30 6.57
C GLU A 99 -3.22 28.80 6.32
N ASP A 100 -3.40 29.27 5.10
CA ASP A 100 -3.36 30.69 4.71
C ASP A 100 -4.70 31.41 4.86
N GLY A 101 -5.74 30.70 5.32
CA GLY A 101 -7.10 31.20 5.50
C GLY A 101 -7.98 31.10 4.26
N THR A 102 -7.46 30.70 3.11
CA THR A 102 -8.24 30.51 1.87
C THR A 102 -9.31 29.42 2.07
N PRO A 103 -10.58 29.63 1.65
CA PRO A 103 -11.62 28.61 1.76
C PRO A 103 -11.32 27.38 0.88
N VAL A 104 -11.61 26.19 1.41
CA VAL A 104 -11.63 24.95 0.62
C VAL A 104 -12.96 24.83 -0.13
N THR A 105 -12.88 24.63 -1.44
CA THR A 105 -14.04 24.46 -2.32
C THR A 105 -13.87 23.28 -3.28
N ALA A 106 -14.93 22.92 -3.99
CA ALA A 106 -14.94 21.88 -5.00
C ALA A 106 -13.93 22.11 -6.13
N HIS A 107 -13.64 23.38 -6.46
CA HIS A 107 -12.66 23.71 -7.51
C HIS A 107 -11.26 23.26 -7.17
N GLN A 108 -10.82 23.38 -5.90
CA GLN A 108 -9.49 22.91 -5.49
C GLN A 108 -9.40 21.38 -5.45
N VAL A 109 -10.50 20.68 -5.15
CA VAL A 109 -10.56 19.21 -5.24
C VAL A 109 -10.50 18.77 -6.70
N LYS A 110 -11.27 19.40 -7.59
CA LYS A 110 -11.18 19.15 -9.04
C LYS A 110 -9.75 19.37 -9.54
N TYR A 111 -9.13 20.49 -9.17
CA TYR A 111 -7.75 20.79 -9.56
C TYR A 111 -6.76 19.74 -9.04
N ALA A 112 -6.91 19.25 -7.81
CA ALA A 112 -6.09 18.18 -7.29
C ALA A 112 -6.20 16.89 -8.13
N VAL A 113 -7.42 16.51 -8.54
CA VAL A 113 -7.66 15.39 -9.46
C VAL A 113 -7.02 15.65 -10.83
N GLU A 114 -7.15 16.86 -11.37
CA GLU A 114 -6.51 17.26 -12.63
C GLU A 114 -5.00 17.12 -12.60
N ARG A 115 -4.35 17.42 -11.47
CA ARG A 115 -2.90 17.27 -11.29
C ARG A 115 -2.43 15.82 -11.43
N VAL A 116 -3.26 14.83 -11.11
CA VAL A 116 -2.93 13.40 -11.28
C VAL A 116 -2.65 13.06 -12.75
N PHE A 117 -3.22 13.78 -13.69
CA PHE A 117 -3.03 13.56 -15.13
C PHE A 117 -1.68 14.08 -15.65
N ALA A 118 -1.03 14.97 -14.92
CA ALA A 118 0.25 15.55 -15.32
C ALA A 118 1.45 14.62 -14.99
N GLN A 119 1.42 13.38 -15.47
CA GLN A 119 2.40 12.34 -15.15
C GLN A 119 3.83 12.65 -15.58
N ASP A 120 4.03 13.55 -16.53
CA ASP A 120 5.33 14.06 -16.96
C ASP A 120 5.94 15.09 -15.99
N VAL A 121 5.11 15.78 -15.21
CA VAL A 121 5.53 16.77 -14.18
C VAL A 121 5.46 16.16 -12.79
N LEU A 122 4.45 15.34 -12.51
CA LEU A 122 4.10 14.76 -11.22
C LEU A 122 4.05 13.22 -11.28
N PRO A 123 5.15 12.52 -11.61
CA PRO A 123 5.15 11.07 -11.67
C PRO A 123 5.12 10.43 -10.28
N GLY A 124 4.63 9.20 -10.19
CA GLY A 124 4.82 8.31 -9.05
C GLY A 124 3.60 8.06 -8.16
N GLY A 125 2.58 8.91 -8.21
CA GLY A 125 1.34 8.72 -7.45
C GLY A 125 0.38 7.69 -8.05
N PRO A 126 -0.74 7.39 -7.34
CA PRO A 126 -1.79 6.50 -7.84
C PRO A 126 -2.45 7.05 -9.10
N THR A 127 -2.70 6.19 -10.08
CA THR A 127 -3.25 6.57 -11.39
C THR A 127 -4.68 6.07 -11.63
N TYR A 128 -5.37 5.56 -10.62
CA TYR A 128 -6.73 5.02 -10.73
C TYR A 128 -7.72 6.00 -11.38
N LEU A 129 -7.63 7.28 -10.98
CA LEU A 129 -8.51 8.33 -11.50
C LEU A 129 -8.32 8.56 -13.00
N ILE A 130 -7.11 8.40 -13.53
CA ILE A 130 -6.87 8.50 -14.98
C ILE A 130 -7.68 7.43 -15.71
N GLY A 131 -7.56 6.16 -15.30
CA GLY A 131 -8.26 5.04 -15.93
C GLY A 131 -9.80 5.11 -15.84
N LEU A 132 -10.34 5.89 -14.90
CA LEU A 132 -11.77 6.04 -14.69
C LEU A 132 -12.35 7.31 -15.34
N LEU A 133 -11.56 8.37 -15.47
CA LEU A 133 -12.06 9.71 -15.84
C LEU A 133 -11.55 10.19 -17.21
N ASP A 134 -10.43 9.62 -17.71
CA ASP A 134 -9.86 10.05 -19.01
C ASP A 134 -10.70 9.56 -20.17
N ASP A 135 -10.89 10.41 -21.17
CA ASP A 135 -11.52 10.02 -22.44
C ASP A 135 -10.43 9.79 -23.49
N PRO A 136 -10.20 8.54 -23.97
CA PRO A 136 -9.19 8.28 -25.00
C PRO A 136 -9.43 9.00 -26.32
N ALA A 137 -10.68 9.42 -26.60
CA ALA A 137 -11.00 10.19 -27.79
C ALA A 137 -10.63 11.69 -27.65
N ASP A 138 -10.53 12.21 -26.43
CA ASP A 138 -10.12 13.59 -26.10
C ASP A 138 -9.30 13.59 -24.81
N PRO A 139 -8.09 13.00 -24.80
CA PRO A 139 -7.29 12.82 -23.60
C PRO A 139 -6.99 14.14 -22.90
N TYR A 140 -7.13 14.16 -21.58
CA TYR A 140 -6.81 15.34 -20.80
C TYR A 140 -5.29 15.45 -20.57
N PRO A 141 -4.61 16.51 -21.02
CA PRO A 141 -3.16 16.61 -20.95
C PRO A 141 -2.63 17.04 -19.57
N GLY A 142 -3.50 17.17 -18.57
CA GLY A 142 -3.17 17.74 -17.26
C GLY A 142 -3.18 19.28 -17.24
N PRO A 143 -3.25 19.90 -16.03
CA PRO A 143 -3.48 21.33 -15.88
C PRO A 143 -2.33 22.19 -16.41
N TYR A 144 -1.10 21.67 -16.46
CA TYR A 144 0.07 22.42 -16.94
C TYR A 144 0.17 22.51 -18.47
N ARG A 145 -0.55 21.68 -19.20
CA ARG A 145 -0.55 21.62 -20.67
C ARG A 145 -1.91 21.91 -21.31
N ASP A 146 -2.97 22.07 -20.51
CA ASP A 146 -4.29 22.37 -21.02
C ASP A 146 -4.39 23.80 -21.54
N ALA A 147 -4.09 23.98 -22.82
CA ALA A 147 -4.20 25.23 -23.54
C ALA A 147 -5.52 25.37 -24.31
N ARG A 148 -6.52 24.52 -24.09
CA ARG A 148 -7.77 24.48 -24.84
C ARG A 148 -8.65 25.69 -24.53
N PRO A 149 -8.95 26.57 -25.50
CA PRO A 149 -9.76 27.76 -25.27
C PRO A 149 -11.18 27.41 -24.80
N GLY A 150 -11.65 28.06 -23.74
CA GLY A 150 -12.99 27.91 -23.22
C GLY A 150 -13.32 26.54 -22.59
N ARG A 151 -12.32 25.71 -22.35
CA ARG A 151 -12.46 24.40 -21.72
C ARG A 151 -11.98 24.45 -20.28
N PRO A 152 -12.87 24.21 -19.29
CA PRO A 152 -12.52 24.34 -17.87
C PRO A 152 -11.88 23.07 -17.31
N GLY A 153 -10.74 22.59 -17.88
CA GLY A 153 -10.00 21.44 -17.37
C GLY A 153 -10.64 20.09 -17.71
N LEU A 154 -10.55 19.15 -16.76
CA LEU A 154 -11.08 17.78 -16.91
C LEU A 154 -12.61 17.77 -16.92
N ARG A 155 -13.21 17.39 -18.07
CA ARG A 155 -14.67 17.40 -18.28
C ARG A 155 -15.42 16.39 -17.41
N ALA A 156 -14.77 15.27 -17.09
CA ALA A 156 -15.36 14.22 -16.28
C ALA A 156 -15.60 14.65 -14.81
N VAL A 157 -15.06 15.80 -14.38
CA VAL A 157 -15.28 16.35 -13.05
C VAL A 157 -15.95 17.72 -13.17
N GLU A 158 -17.17 17.81 -12.67
CA GLU A 158 -17.97 19.04 -12.66
C GLU A 158 -18.02 19.65 -11.26
N THR A 159 -18.01 20.98 -11.19
CA THR A 159 -18.17 21.77 -9.97
C THR A 159 -19.25 22.81 -10.19
N PRO A 160 -20.56 22.42 -10.18
CA PRO A 160 -21.64 23.33 -10.52
C PRO A 160 -21.79 24.49 -9.55
N ASP A 161 -21.28 24.33 -8.33
CA ASP A 161 -21.15 25.39 -7.32
C ASP A 161 -19.89 25.12 -6.45
N PRO A 162 -19.50 26.05 -5.55
CA PRO A 162 -18.27 25.90 -4.74
C PRO A 162 -18.24 24.68 -3.80
N TYR A 163 -19.34 23.98 -3.59
CA TYR A 163 -19.43 22.89 -2.62
C TYR A 163 -19.97 21.58 -3.20
N THR A 164 -20.23 21.52 -4.50
CA THR A 164 -20.73 20.32 -5.18
C THR A 164 -19.68 19.80 -6.15
N LEU A 165 -19.37 18.49 -6.03
CA LEU A 165 -18.53 17.71 -6.95
C LEU A 165 -19.39 16.67 -7.64
N VAL A 166 -19.25 16.55 -8.97
CA VAL A 166 -19.84 15.48 -9.76
C VAL A 166 -18.75 14.82 -10.59
N PHE A 167 -18.56 13.52 -10.40
CA PHE A 167 -17.63 12.72 -11.19
C PHE A 167 -18.41 11.83 -12.17
N ARG A 168 -18.06 11.84 -13.44
CA ARG A 168 -18.62 10.97 -14.49
C ARG A 168 -17.57 9.96 -14.90
N LEU A 169 -17.76 8.73 -14.48
CA LEU A 169 -16.84 7.64 -14.76
C LEU A 169 -17.13 7.01 -16.12
N ARG A 170 -16.10 6.47 -16.76
CA ARG A 170 -16.22 5.74 -18.03
C ARG A 170 -16.83 4.34 -17.89
N ARG A 171 -16.76 3.79 -16.69
CA ARG A 171 -17.33 2.48 -16.33
C ARG A 171 -17.81 2.52 -14.88
N PRO A 172 -18.76 1.68 -14.50
CA PRO A 172 -19.16 1.57 -13.09
C PRO A 172 -17.98 1.22 -12.20
N PHE A 173 -17.91 1.86 -11.04
CA PHE A 173 -16.86 1.60 -10.06
C PHE A 173 -17.38 1.77 -8.64
N ALA A 174 -17.64 0.64 -7.96
CA ALA A 174 -18.27 0.61 -6.64
C ALA A 174 -17.37 1.15 -5.52
N ASP A 175 -16.05 1.07 -5.68
CA ASP A 175 -15.06 1.45 -4.66
C ASP A 175 -14.62 2.93 -4.76
N PHE A 176 -15.41 3.80 -5.42
CA PHE A 176 -15.01 5.18 -5.68
C PHE A 176 -14.82 6.01 -4.40
N ASP A 177 -15.60 5.76 -3.34
CA ASP A 177 -15.39 6.38 -2.02
C ASP A 177 -13.99 6.08 -1.44
N TYR A 178 -13.41 4.90 -1.71
CA TYR A 178 -12.03 4.58 -1.31
C TYR A 178 -10.99 5.41 -2.06
N LEU A 179 -11.22 5.71 -3.35
CA LEU A 179 -10.34 6.60 -4.11
C LEU A 179 -10.44 8.04 -3.58
N MET A 180 -11.63 8.44 -3.14
CA MET A 180 -11.85 9.75 -2.52
C MET A 180 -11.26 9.86 -1.10
N ALA A 181 -10.82 8.76 -0.51
CA ALA A 181 -10.08 8.74 0.75
C ALA A 181 -8.54 8.77 0.56
N GLN A 182 -8.07 8.69 -0.69
CA GLN A 182 -6.65 8.78 -1.03
C GLN A 182 -6.17 10.24 -1.10
N PRO A 183 -4.86 10.51 -0.93
CA PRO A 183 -4.30 11.86 -1.03
C PRO A 183 -4.65 12.60 -2.31
N THR A 184 -4.84 11.91 -3.43
CA THR A 184 -5.18 12.48 -4.74
C THR A 184 -6.49 13.29 -4.75
N SER A 185 -7.36 13.12 -3.75
CA SER A 185 -8.58 13.93 -3.55
C SER A 185 -8.38 15.12 -2.61
N ALA A 186 -7.19 15.28 -2.01
CA ALA A 186 -6.89 16.41 -1.14
C ALA A 186 -6.84 17.72 -1.95
N PRO A 187 -7.57 18.77 -1.56
CA PRO A 187 -7.68 19.99 -2.33
C PRO A 187 -6.33 20.70 -2.49
N VAL A 188 -6.05 21.19 -3.68
CA VAL A 188 -4.86 21.99 -4.00
C VAL A 188 -5.31 23.34 -4.58
N PRO A 189 -4.94 24.49 -3.96
CA PRO A 189 -5.22 25.79 -4.53
C PRO A 189 -4.38 26.02 -5.79
N PRO A 190 -4.98 26.29 -6.97
CA PRO A 190 -4.22 26.52 -8.20
C PRO A 190 -3.19 27.64 -8.07
N GLY A 191 -3.52 28.71 -7.33
CA GLY A 191 -2.62 29.85 -7.12
C GLY A 191 -1.41 29.57 -6.23
N ALA A 192 -1.40 28.45 -5.49
CA ALA A 192 -0.28 28.03 -4.65
C ALA A 192 0.52 26.88 -5.29
N ASP A 193 0.07 26.34 -6.41
CA ASP A 193 0.74 25.22 -7.07
C ASP A 193 2.03 25.70 -7.76
N THR A 194 3.13 25.03 -7.46
CA THR A 194 4.46 25.27 -8.02
C THR A 194 4.94 24.08 -8.88
N GLY A 195 4.02 23.26 -9.38
CA GLY A 195 4.33 22.06 -10.15
C GLY A 195 5.09 21.05 -9.29
N ALA A 196 6.19 20.50 -9.81
CA ALA A 196 7.02 19.55 -9.09
C ALA A 196 7.57 20.09 -7.75
N GLY A 197 7.67 21.43 -7.59
CA GLY A 197 8.11 22.05 -6.36
C GLY A 197 7.09 22.07 -5.22
N TYR A 198 5.82 21.81 -5.51
CA TYR A 198 4.74 21.83 -4.52
C TYR A 198 4.97 20.87 -3.35
N GLU A 199 5.68 19.76 -3.61
CA GLU A 199 6.04 18.77 -2.57
C GLU A 199 6.86 19.36 -1.41
N ARG A 200 7.52 20.49 -1.59
CA ARG A 200 8.33 21.10 -0.53
C ARG A 200 7.49 21.77 0.55
N ARG A 201 6.32 22.30 0.17
CA ARG A 201 5.43 23.01 1.07
C ARG A 201 3.97 23.00 0.57
N PRO A 202 3.33 21.83 0.50
CA PRO A 202 1.91 21.79 0.20
C PRO A 202 1.11 22.54 1.27
N LEU A 203 0.12 23.33 0.86
CA LEU A 203 -0.76 24.04 1.79
C LEU A 203 -1.64 23.05 2.54
N ALA A 204 -1.64 23.13 3.86
CA ALA A 204 -2.40 22.24 4.72
C ALA A 204 -3.85 22.69 4.88
N SER A 205 -4.77 21.72 4.83
CA SER A 205 -6.20 21.89 5.17
C SER A 205 -6.59 21.13 6.44
N GLY A 206 -5.67 20.31 6.98
CA GLY A 206 -5.82 19.55 8.22
C GLY A 206 -5.27 20.25 9.45
N PRO A 207 -5.22 19.56 10.61
CA PRO A 207 -4.82 20.14 11.89
C PRO A 207 -3.35 20.52 12.01
N TYR A 208 -2.49 19.98 11.17
CA TYR A 208 -1.06 20.30 11.17
C TYR A 208 -0.63 20.86 9.83
N ARG A 209 0.45 21.66 9.86
CA ARG A 209 1.13 22.21 8.69
C ARG A 209 2.63 22.04 8.82
N ILE A 210 3.35 22.16 7.73
CA ILE A 210 4.81 22.08 7.73
C ILE A 210 5.38 23.30 8.46
N GLY A 211 6.05 23.06 9.59
CA GLY A 211 6.88 24.04 10.27
C GLY A 211 8.29 24.06 9.73
N GLU A 212 8.86 22.88 9.45
CA GLU A 212 10.18 22.70 8.88
C GLU A 212 10.25 21.40 8.07
N TYR A 213 10.89 21.43 6.90
CA TYR A 213 11.24 20.22 6.15
C TYR A 213 12.67 20.31 5.63
N ARG A 214 13.53 19.45 6.13
CA ARG A 214 14.90 19.23 5.67
C ARG A 214 14.99 17.81 5.09
N PRO A 215 14.90 17.64 3.77
CA PRO A 215 14.92 16.33 3.11
C PRO A 215 16.09 15.47 3.60
N GLY A 216 15.78 14.19 3.86
CA GLY A 216 16.72 13.20 4.37
C GLY A 216 17.16 13.41 5.83
N ARG A 217 16.59 14.35 6.56
CA ARG A 217 16.98 14.67 7.95
C ARG A 217 15.82 14.84 8.92
N ARG A 218 14.85 15.70 8.59
CA ARG A 218 13.79 16.08 9.54
C ARG A 218 12.56 16.63 8.83
N LEU A 219 11.40 16.20 9.29
CA LEU A 219 10.11 16.84 9.01
C LEU A 219 9.44 17.21 10.33
N ARG A 220 9.13 18.48 10.51
CA ARG A 220 8.47 19.02 11.70
C ARG A 220 7.13 19.59 11.31
N LEU A 221 6.06 19.04 11.88
CA LEU A 221 4.70 19.51 11.70
C LEU A 221 4.25 20.24 12.95
N VAL A 222 3.66 21.42 12.76
CA VAL A 222 3.13 22.28 13.84
C VAL A 222 1.63 22.48 13.64
N ARG A 223 0.92 22.88 14.67
CA ARG A 223 -0.54 23.15 14.57
C ARG A 223 -0.85 24.15 13.46
N ASN A 224 -1.89 23.85 12.73
CA ASN A 224 -2.48 24.77 11.75
C ASN A 224 -3.52 25.67 12.47
N PRO A 225 -3.26 26.97 12.62
CA PRO A 225 -4.18 27.87 13.34
C PRO A 225 -5.52 28.10 12.61
N ALA A 226 -5.58 27.85 11.30
CA ALA A 226 -6.79 27.97 10.50
C ALA A 226 -7.68 26.72 10.54
N TRP A 227 -7.22 25.61 11.15
CA TRP A 227 -8.01 24.41 11.28
C TRP A 227 -9.07 24.54 12.37
N ASP A 228 -10.33 24.29 11.99
CA ASP A 228 -11.46 24.28 12.91
C ASP A 228 -11.91 22.85 13.24
N ARG A 229 -11.75 22.46 14.51
CA ARG A 229 -12.14 21.15 15.03
C ARG A 229 -13.62 20.83 14.78
N SER A 230 -14.49 21.84 14.78
CA SER A 230 -15.93 21.64 14.59
C SER A 230 -16.28 21.16 13.17
N THR A 231 -15.40 21.40 12.20
CA THR A 231 -15.57 20.96 10.81
C THR A 231 -14.94 19.58 10.53
N ASP A 232 -14.16 19.02 11.47
CA ASP A 232 -13.39 17.81 11.25
C ASP A 232 -13.91 16.63 12.09
N PRO A 233 -14.65 15.69 11.48
CA PRO A 233 -15.19 14.54 12.21
C PRO A 233 -14.17 13.44 12.50
N VAL A 234 -12.95 13.51 11.93
CA VAL A 234 -12.01 12.38 11.89
C VAL A 234 -10.81 12.59 12.81
N ARG A 235 -10.19 13.78 12.83
CA ARG A 235 -8.89 14.02 13.45
C ARG A 235 -8.99 14.54 14.88
N SER A 236 -8.16 13.99 15.80
CA SER A 236 -8.12 14.41 17.23
C SER A 236 -7.21 15.61 17.46
N ALA A 237 -6.08 15.67 16.78
CA ALA A 237 -5.05 16.70 16.90
C ALA A 237 -4.59 16.91 18.36
N LEU A 238 -4.09 15.87 19.03
CA LEU A 238 -3.71 15.92 20.43
C LEU A 238 -2.32 16.54 20.67
N PRO A 239 -1.22 16.15 19.96
CA PRO A 239 0.10 16.76 20.13
C PRO A 239 0.12 18.23 19.69
N ASP A 240 1.01 19.06 20.23
CA ASP A 240 1.29 20.39 19.70
C ASP A 240 2.14 20.32 18.43
N GLU A 241 2.97 19.29 18.34
CA GLU A 241 3.95 19.10 17.29
C GLU A 241 4.13 17.60 17.00
N ILE A 242 4.39 17.29 15.73
CA ILE A 242 4.84 15.98 15.26
C ILE A 242 6.24 16.18 14.67
N ASP A 243 7.24 15.52 15.23
CA ASP A 243 8.65 15.66 14.85
C ASP A 243 9.18 14.33 14.31
N VAL A 244 9.51 14.29 13.03
CA VAL A 244 9.99 13.10 12.32
C VAL A 244 11.49 13.25 12.06
N THR A 245 12.30 12.41 12.69
CA THR A 245 13.72 12.25 12.36
C THR A 245 13.89 11.22 11.25
N VAL A 246 14.68 11.57 10.24
CA VAL A 246 14.85 10.79 9.01
C VAL A 246 16.32 10.42 8.83
N GLY A 247 16.58 9.28 8.16
CA GLY A 247 17.92 8.92 7.66
C GLY A 247 18.79 8.14 8.63
N LEU A 248 18.20 7.56 9.68
CA LEU A 248 18.90 6.59 10.53
C LEU A 248 18.92 5.21 9.84
N THR A 249 19.93 4.40 10.16
CA THR A 249 19.90 3.00 9.71
C THR A 249 18.77 2.23 10.42
N PRO A 250 18.20 1.18 9.81
CA PRO A 250 17.14 0.39 10.45
C PRO A 250 17.51 -0.14 11.86
N HIS A 251 18.78 -0.50 12.09
CA HIS A 251 19.25 -0.92 13.40
C HIS A 251 19.30 0.24 14.42
N GLU A 252 19.69 1.44 14.00
CA GLU A 252 19.65 2.63 14.87
C GLU A 252 18.21 3.02 15.19
N VAL A 253 17.28 2.93 14.23
CA VAL A 253 15.85 3.15 14.46
C VAL A 253 15.35 2.22 15.55
N ASP A 254 15.59 0.92 15.44
CA ASP A 254 15.19 -0.06 16.44
C ASP A 254 15.79 0.26 17.82
N ALA A 255 17.11 0.49 17.88
CA ALA A 255 17.81 0.75 19.14
C ALA A 255 17.22 1.95 19.87
N ARG A 256 16.95 3.06 19.17
CA ARG A 256 16.45 4.30 19.77
C ARG A 256 14.96 4.22 20.13
N VAL A 257 14.12 3.51 19.37
CA VAL A 257 12.72 3.24 19.74
C VAL A 257 12.66 2.34 20.97
N LEU A 258 13.48 1.29 21.02
CA LEU A 258 13.55 0.39 22.18
C LEU A 258 14.08 1.11 23.44
N ALA A 259 14.98 2.09 23.28
CA ALA A 259 15.47 2.95 24.36
C ALA A 259 14.45 4.02 24.81
N GLY A 260 13.36 4.25 24.03
CA GLY A 260 12.35 5.26 24.35
C GLY A 260 12.72 6.69 23.94
N GLU A 261 13.75 6.87 23.11
CA GLU A 261 14.12 8.19 22.55
C GLU A 261 13.05 8.68 21.57
N PHE A 262 12.49 7.76 20.78
CA PHE A 262 11.37 8.00 19.87
C PHE A 262 10.11 7.26 20.33
N ASP A 263 8.98 7.80 19.95
CA ASP A 263 7.67 7.29 20.35
C ASP A 263 7.26 6.07 19.52
N ILE A 264 7.51 6.09 18.21
CA ILE A 264 7.33 4.96 17.29
C ILE A 264 8.26 5.09 16.06
N ASN A 265 8.50 3.96 15.38
CA ASN A 265 8.94 3.94 13.99
C ASN A 265 7.72 4.14 13.08
N LEU A 266 7.77 5.16 12.22
CA LEU A 266 6.68 5.51 11.30
C LEU A 266 6.69 4.66 10.02
N GLU A 267 7.85 4.12 9.61
CA GLU A 267 8.05 3.50 8.28
C GLU A 267 7.27 2.20 8.07
N GLY A 268 6.91 1.50 9.14
CA GLY A 268 6.06 0.32 9.08
C GLY A 268 6.71 -0.98 8.60
N ARG A 269 8.01 -0.99 8.37
CA ARG A 269 8.75 -2.21 7.97
C ARG A 269 9.01 -3.17 9.14
N GLY A 270 8.56 -2.81 10.34
CA GLY A 270 8.79 -3.54 11.58
C GLY A 270 10.25 -3.57 12.00
N VAL A 271 10.48 -4.13 13.17
CA VAL A 271 11.83 -4.24 13.74
C VAL A 271 12.67 -5.32 13.04
N GLN A 272 14.00 -5.17 13.11
CA GLN A 272 14.97 -6.12 12.53
C GLN A 272 14.99 -7.44 13.32
N LEU A 273 15.48 -8.53 12.70
CA LEU A 273 15.45 -9.87 13.30
C LEU A 273 16.14 -9.96 14.69
N GLU A 274 17.22 -9.21 14.88
CA GLU A 274 17.91 -9.14 16.17
C GLU A 274 17.01 -8.52 17.23
N SER A 275 16.36 -7.41 16.90
CA SER A 275 15.42 -6.71 17.77
C SER A 275 14.18 -7.56 18.07
N GLN A 276 13.70 -8.37 17.09
CA GLN A 276 12.61 -9.32 17.31
C GLN A 276 12.96 -10.34 18.41
N ARG A 277 14.19 -10.92 18.35
CA ARG A 277 14.67 -11.85 19.39
C ARG A 277 14.75 -11.21 20.76
N ARG A 278 15.25 -9.98 20.83
CA ARG A 278 15.32 -9.21 22.07
C ARG A 278 13.93 -8.93 22.65
N ILE A 279 12.97 -8.53 21.80
CA ILE A 279 11.58 -8.29 22.22
C ILE A 279 10.94 -9.57 22.73
N ALA A 280 11.12 -10.69 22.02
CA ALA A 280 10.57 -11.99 22.42
C ALA A 280 11.09 -12.48 23.79
N ALA A 281 12.31 -12.11 24.15
CA ALA A 281 12.96 -12.50 25.40
C ALA A 281 12.68 -11.56 26.58
N ASP A 282 12.13 -10.36 26.32
CA ASP A 282 11.88 -9.34 27.34
C ASP A 282 10.35 -9.06 27.46
N PRO A 283 9.69 -9.50 28.56
CA PRO A 283 8.27 -9.26 28.75
C PRO A 283 7.86 -7.78 28.72
N ALA A 284 8.73 -6.86 29.21
CA ALA A 284 8.42 -5.43 29.21
C ALA A 284 8.45 -4.83 27.79
N LEU A 285 9.34 -5.32 26.93
CA LEU A 285 9.35 -4.95 25.52
C LEU A 285 8.17 -5.58 24.76
N LEU A 286 7.86 -6.85 25.05
CA LEU A 286 6.75 -7.57 24.44
C LEU A 286 5.40 -6.90 24.76
N ALA A 287 5.18 -6.46 26.00
CA ALA A 287 3.96 -5.77 26.44
C ALA A 287 3.69 -4.44 25.70
N ARG A 288 4.71 -3.82 25.14
CA ARG A 288 4.60 -2.59 24.33
C ARG A 288 4.80 -2.82 22.83
N SER A 289 4.61 -4.05 22.40
CA SER A 289 4.76 -4.45 21.00
C SER A 289 3.45 -4.95 20.42
N ASP A 290 3.26 -4.75 19.13
CA ASP A 290 2.08 -5.16 18.37
C ASP A 290 2.53 -5.78 17.05
N ASN A 291 1.93 -6.91 16.69
CA ASN A 291 2.28 -7.71 15.52
C ASN A 291 1.03 -7.97 14.64
N PRO A 292 0.47 -6.91 14.04
CA PRO A 292 -0.73 -7.05 13.22
C PRO A 292 -0.51 -7.92 11.99
N VAL A 293 -1.59 -8.53 11.51
CA VAL A 293 -1.69 -8.94 10.11
C VAL A 293 -1.86 -7.67 9.28
N THR A 294 -0.97 -7.45 8.31
CA THR A 294 -0.90 -6.16 7.59
C THR A 294 -1.71 -6.12 6.30
N ASN A 295 -2.39 -7.20 5.93
CA ASN A 295 -2.97 -7.44 4.60
C ASN A 295 -1.95 -7.41 3.46
N PHE A 296 -0.66 -7.45 3.74
CA PHE A 296 0.39 -7.66 2.74
C PHE A 296 0.57 -9.15 2.45
N LEU A 297 0.82 -9.46 1.19
CA LEU A 297 1.30 -10.77 0.73
C LEU A 297 2.78 -10.65 0.39
N GLN A 298 3.62 -11.46 1.03
CA GLN A 298 4.98 -11.71 0.58
C GLN A 298 4.95 -12.85 -0.44
N TYR A 299 5.55 -12.66 -1.60
CA TYR A 299 5.47 -13.64 -2.68
C TYR A 299 6.71 -13.65 -3.57
N ILE A 300 6.84 -14.72 -4.36
CA ILE A 300 7.77 -14.76 -5.48
C ILE A 300 6.98 -14.52 -6.75
N SER A 301 7.34 -13.49 -7.50
CA SER A 301 6.85 -13.30 -8.86
C SER A 301 7.68 -14.17 -9.82
N ILE A 302 7.00 -14.90 -10.68
CA ILE A 302 7.59 -15.77 -11.71
C ILE A 302 7.27 -15.13 -13.06
N GLN A 303 8.29 -14.93 -13.91
CA GLN A 303 8.22 -14.06 -15.07
C GLN A 303 8.07 -14.88 -16.37
N PRO A 304 6.85 -15.09 -16.93
CA PRO A 304 6.65 -15.87 -18.15
C PRO A 304 7.40 -15.32 -19.35
N GLN A 305 7.69 -14.02 -19.36
CA GLN A 305 8.45 -13.35 -20.42
C GLN A 305 9.96 -13.63 -20.39
N VAL A 306 10.44 -14.42 -19.43
CA VAL A 306 11.85 -14.86 -19.29
C VAL A 306 11.92 -16.38 -19.40
N PRO A 307 12.42 -16.94 -20.52
CA PRO A 307 12.58 -18.39 -20.66
C PRO A 307 13.44 -19.02 -19.55
N PRO A 308 13.13 -20.25 -19.09
CA PRO A 308 12.06 -21.14 -19.60
C PRO A 308 10.70 -20.99 -18.88
N PHE A 309 10.45 -19.86 -18.22
CA PHE A 309 9.18 -19.65 -17.54
C PHE A 309 7.99 -19.31 -18.45
N ASP A 310 8.19 -19.22 -19.77
CA ASP A 310 7.11 -19.27 -20.77
C ASP A 310 6.36 -20.62 -20.71
N ASP A 311 7.04 -21.72 -20.33
CA ASP A 311 6.39 -22.99 -20.03
C ASP A 311 5.79 -23.01 -18.61
N VAL A 312 4.49 -23.33 -18.53
CA VAL A 312 3.77 -23.45 -17.24
C VAL A 312 4.32 -24.56 -16.34
N HIS A 313 4.87 -25.61 -16.92
CA HIS A 313 5.47 -26.71 -16.18
C HIS A 313 6.73 -26.25 -15.42
N CYS A 314 7.54 -25.39 -16.00
CA CYS A 314 8.66 -24.75 -15.30
C CYS A 314 8.20 -23.90 -14.11
N ARG A 315 7.10 -23.13 -14.27
CA ARG A 315 6.54 -22.33 -13.19
C ARG A 315 5.97 -23.19 -12.06
N ARG A 316 5.24 -24.28 -12.41
CA ARG A 316 4.71 -25.24 -11.42
C ARG A 316 5.81 -25.97 -10.68
N ALA A 317 6.93 -26.29 -11.34
CA ALA A 317 8.10 -26.89 -10.69
C ALA A 317 8.63 -25.99 -9.56
N VAL A 318 8.67 -24.67 -9.75
CA VAL A 318 9.07 -23.71 -8.71
C VAL A 318 8.12 -23.78 -7.51
N HIS A 319 6.80 -23.82 -7.75
CA HIS A 319 5.79 -23.93 -6.68
C HIS A 319 5.99 -25.19 -5.84
N TYR A 320 6.16 -26.35 -6.49
CA TYR A 320 6.32 -27.62 -5.79
C TYR A 320 7.70 -27.77 -5.11
N ALA A 321 8.77 -27.17 -5.67
CA ALA A 321 10.09 -27.23 -5.09
C ALA A 321 10.30 -26.32 -3.87
N ALA A 322 9.48 -25.27 -3.71
CA ALA A 322 9.62 -24.29 -2.65
C ALA A 322 9.46 -24.90 -1.25
N ASP A 323 10.43 -24.70 -0.37
CA ASP A 323 10.35 -24.99 1.06
C ASP A 323 9.63 -23.82 1.75
N ARG A 324 8.30 -23.89 1.85
CA ARG A 324 7.48 -22.81 2.41
C ARG A 324 7.77 -22.56 3.88
N VAL A 325 8.14 -23.61 4.64
CA VAL A 325 8.51 -23.48 6.04
C VAL A 325 9.81 -22.71 6.20
N ALA A 326 10.83 -23.06 5.41
CA ALA A 326 12.10 -22.33 5.44
C ALA A 326 11.95 -20.87 4.97
N LEU A 327 11.08 -20.59 3.99
CA LEU A 327 10.76 -19.23 3.56
C LEU A 327 10.07 -18.42 4.66
N LEU A 328 9.15 -19.02 5.43
CA LEU A 328 8.53 -18.40 6.60
C LEU A 328 9.57 -18.14 7.70
N GLU A 329 10.46 -19.10 7.99
CA GLU A 329 11.54 -18.96 8.96
C GLU A 329 12.47 -17.80 8.59
N ALA A 330 12.81 -17.64 7.29
CA ALA A 330 13.61 -16.52 6.77
C ALA A 330 12.95 -15.15 7.00
N ARG A 331 11.64 -15.11 7.20
CA ARG A 331 10.87 -13.89 7.50
C ARG A 331 10.73 -13.60 9.00
N GLY A 332 11.10 -14.51 9.88
CA GLY A 332 10.96 -14.39 11.34
C GLY A 332 10.09 -15.47 11.98
N GLY A 333 9.71 -16.49 11.23
CA GLY A 333 8.91 -17.64 11.67
C GLY A 333 7.44 -17.30 11.93
N GLY A 334 6.70 -18.28 12.41
CA GLY A 334 5.24 -18.17 12.60
C GLY A 334 4.78 -17.12 13.62
N VAL A 335 5.67 -16.63 14.49
CA VAL A 335 5.31 -15.59 15.48
C VAL A 335 5.36 -14.20 14.86
N PHE A 336 6.46 -13.84 14.19
CA PHE A 336 6.70 -12.49 13.69
C PHE A 336 6.75 -12.38 12.16
N GLY A 337 6.92 -13.50 11.46
CA GLY A 337 7.09 -13.51 10.00
C GLY A 337 5.78 -13.52 9.22
N GLY A 338 4.70 -13.99 9.83
CA GLY A 338 3.37 -14.10 9.21
C GLY A 338 2.79 -15.50 9.24
N ASP A 339 1.73 -15.70 8.47
CA ASP A 339 1.03 -16.97 8.30
C ASP A 339 1.29 -17.52 6.88
N LEU A 340 1.51 -18.83 6.72
CA LEU A 340 1.74 -19.43 5.40
C LEU A 340 0.59 -19.09 4.44
N ALA A 341 0.92 -18.57 3.28
CA ALA A 341 -0.03 -18.22 2.24
C ALA A 341 -0.12 -19.32 1.18
N ALA A 342 -1.33 -19.63 0.75
CA ALA A 342 -1.61 -20.60 -0.31
C ALA A 342 -2.40 -19.99 -1.49
N GLY A 343 -3.08 -18.87 -1.27
CA GLY A 343 -3.74 -18.02 -2.26
C GLY A 343 -3.19 -16.60 -2.23
N LEU A 344 -3.71 -15.74 -3.09
CA LEU A 344 -3.26 -14.36 -3.22
C LEU A 344 -3.94 -13.44 -2.20
N LEU A 345 -5.27 -13.54 -2.05
CA LEU A 345 -6.03 -12.64 -1.19
C LEU A 345 -5.73 -12.90 0.29
N PRO A 346 -5.27 -11.89 1.05
CA PRO A 346 -5.05 -12.01 2.50
C PRO A 346 -6.36 -12.26 3.27
N PRO A 347 -6.28 -12.90 4.48
CA PRO A 347 -7.45 -13.21 5.30
C PRO A 347 -8.32 -12.02 5.71
N GLY A 348 -7.78 -10.81 5.69
CA GLY A 348 -8.52 -9.57 5.99
C GLY A 348 -9.45 -9.09 4.89
N LEU A 349 -9.40 -9.66 3.68
CA LEU A 349 -10.25 -9.28 2.56
C LEU A 349 -11.43 -10.24 2.41
N PRO A 350 -12.65 -9.73 2.12
CA PRO A 350 -13.87 -10.56 2.08
C PRO A 350 -13.85 -11.72 1.08
N GLY A 351 -13.09 -11.56 -0.03
CA GLY A 351 -12.90 -12.59 -1.06
C GLY A 351 -11.95 -13.72 -0.69
N HIS A 352 -11.20 -13.59 0.43
CA HIS A 352 -10.30 -14.66 0.87
C HIS A 352 -11.05 -15.99 1.06
N ARG A 353 -10.49 -17.05 0.50
CA ARG A 353 -10.96 -18.44 0.71
C ARG A 353 -9.76 -19.36 0.93
N PRO A 354 -9.74 -20.18 1.97
CA PRO A 354 -8.67 -21.15 2.18
C PRO A 354 -8.66 -22.20 1.06
N TYR A 355 -7.54 -22.33 0.38
CA TYR A 355 -7.27 -23.40 -0.58
C TYR A 355 -5.76 -23.52 -0.80
N ASP A 356 -5.28 -24.66 -1.27
CA ASP A 356 -3.89 -24.86 -1.68
C ASP A 356 -3.85 -25.57 -3.02
N ARG A 357 -3.50 -24.84 -4.08
CA ARG A 357 -3.40 -25.40 -5.43
C ARG A 357 -2.11 -26.17 -5.64
N TYR A 358 -1.03 -25.78 -4.98
CA TYR A 358 0.30 -26.34 -5.12
C TYR A 358 0.85 -26.79 -3.76
N PRO A 359 0.29 -27.87 -3.17
CA PRO A 359 0.72 -28.30 -1.84
C PRO A 359 2.22 -28.66 -1.82
N ALA A 360 2.92 -28.13 -0.82
CA ALA A 360 4.37 -28.31 -0.65
C ALA A 360 4.73 -29.58 0.14
N GLY A 361 3.98 -30.65 -0.04
CA GLY A 361 4.16 -31.89 0.70
C GLY A 361 3.61 -31.83 2.13
N PRO A 362 3.63 -32.96 2.87
CA PRO A 362 3.01 -33.07 4.18
C PRO A 362 3.68 -32.25 5.28
N ASP A 363 4.97 -31.94 5.11
CA ASP A 363 5.77 -31.13 6.04
C ASP A 363 5.93 -29.66 5.60
N GLY A 364 5.36 -29.29 4.46
CA GLY A 364 5.45 -27.94 3.89
C GLY A 364 6.84 -27.59 3.31
N ARG A 365 7.73 -28.59 3.16
CA ARG A 365 9.12 -28.39 2.72
C ARG A 365 9.35 -28.67 1.23
N GLY A 366 8.30 -28.75 0.45
CA GLY A 366 8.30 -28.97 -0.99
C GLY A 366 7.96 -30.41 -1.39
N ASP A 367 7.16 -30.55 -2.44
CA ASP A 367 6.89 -31.83 -3.12
C ASP A 367 7.90 -32.02 -4.27
N LEU A 368 9.09 -32.51 -3.93
CA LEU A 368 10.19 -32.63 -4.91
C LEU A 368 9.88 -33.68 -5.99
N ALA A 369 9.02 -34.66 -5.70
CA ALA A 369 8.61 -35.64 -6.70
C ALA A 369 7.76 -34.99 -7.79
N ARG A 370 6.76 -34.20 -7.40
CA ARG A 370 5.96 -33.42 -8.35
C ARG A 370 6.79 -32.36 -9.08
N ALA A 371 7.68 -31.66 -8.38
CA ALA A 371 8.55 -30.69 -9.03
C ALA A 371 9.39 -31.32 -10.16
N ARG A 372 9.99 -32.50 -9.93
CA ARG A 372 10.72 -33.22 -10.98
C ARG A 372 9.82 -33.73 -12.11
N ALA A 373 8.60 -34.16 -11.80
CA ALA A 373 7.62 -34.54 -12.82
C ALA A 373 7.27 -33.37 -13.74
N GLU A 374 7.06 -32.17 -13.18
CA GLU A 374 6.82 -30.95 -13.95
C GLU A 374 8.04 -30.57 -14.83
N LEU A 375 9.27 -30.67 -14.29
CA LEU A 375 10.48 -30.44 -15.07
C LEU A 375 10.63 -31.43 -16.22
N ALA A 376 10.32 -32.71 -15.98
CA ALA A 376 10.33 -33.73 -17.04
C ALA A 376 9.28 -33.43 -18.13
N ALA A 377 8.09 -32.96 -17.74
CA ALA A 377 7.02 -32.55 -18.68
C ALA A 377 7.43 -31.34 -19.54
N ALA A 378 8.24 -30.43 -18.98
CA ALA A 378 8.84 -29.32 -19.73
C ALA A 378 10.04 -29.73 -20.62
N GLY A 379 10.46 -31.00 -20.59
CA GLY A 379 11.65 -31.47 -21.31
C GLY A 379 12.98 -31.04 -20.65
N LEU A 380 12.96 -30.65 -19.38
CA LEU A 380 14.11 -30.16 -18.61
C LEU A 380 14.34 -31.00 -17.33
N PRO A 381 14.49 -32.33 -17.42
CA PRO A 381 14.53 -33.21 -16.24
C PRO A 381 15.74 -32.91 -15.30
N ASP A 382 16.81 -32.33 -15.82
CA ASP A 382 18.00 -31.93 -15.05
C ASP A 382 17.93 -30.50 -14.50
N GLY A 383 16.78 -29.81 -14.70
CA GLY A 383 16.57 -28.43 -14.31
C GLY A 383 17.13 -27.41 -15.30
N PHE A 384 17.26 -26.17 -14.85
CA PHE A 384 17.70 -25.04 -15.68
C PHE A 384 18.36 -23.94 -14.82
N GLU A 385 18.89 -22.92 -15.46
CA GLU A 385 19.45 -21.75 -14.81
C GLU A 385 18.49 -20.57 -14.86
N THR A 386 18.45 -19.76 -13.78
CA THR A 386 17.63 -18.56 -13.69
C THR A 386 18.23 -17.52 -12.76
N VAL A 387 17.63 -16.32 -12.72
CA VAL A 387 18.03 -15.24 -11.81
C VAL A 387 16.88 -14.92 -10.87
N VAL A 388 17.16 -14.85 -9.56
CA VAL A 388 16.25 -14.34 -8.54
C VAL A 388 16.62 -12.89 -8.22
N ALA A 389 15.78 -11.95 -8.61
CA ALA A 389 15.91 -10.56 -8.23
C ALA A 389 15.49 -10.35 -6.77
N THR A 390 16.21 -9.52 -6.03
CA THR A 390 15.93 -9.23 -4.63
C THR A 390 16.44 -7.86 -4.22
N GLN A 391 15.97 -7.38 -3.07
CA GLN A 391 16.53 -6.25 -2.33
C GLN A 391 17.44 -6.75 -1.21
N ARG A 392 18.19 -5.85 -0.58
CA ARG A 392 19.00 -6.13 0.61
C ARG A 392 18.14 -6.45 1.84
N GLY A 393 18.77 -7.02 2.86
CA GLY A 393 18.12 -7.32 4.15
C GLY A 393 17.27 -8.57 4.12
N LYS A 394 16.07 -8.54 4.71
CA LYS A 394 15.17 -9.71 4.83
C LYS A 394 14.85 -10.36 3.47
N PHE A 395 14.67 -9.57 2.43
CA PHE A 395 14.40 -10.06 1.07
C PHE A 395 15.56 -10.89 0.52
N ARG A 396 16.80 -10.49 0.80
CA ARG A 396 17.98 -11.26 0.37
C ARG A 396 18.02 -12.64 1.03
N VAL A 397 17.72 -12.74 2.32
CA VAL A 397 17.67 -14.02 3.03
C VAL A 397 16.62 -14.95 2.41
N VAL A 398 15.44 -14.41 2.07
CA VAL A 398 14.38 -15.16 1.38
C VAL A 398 14.86 -15.66 0.00
N ALA A 399 15.55 -14.82 -0.76
CA ALA A 399 16.08 -15.20 -2.08
C ALA A 399 17.13 -16.34 -1.99
N ASP A 400 18.01 -16.29 -0.99
CA ASP A 400 19.00 -17.33 -0.76
C ASP A 400 18.35 -18.67 -0.36
N VAL A 401 17.33 -18.63 0.51
CA VAL A 401 16.53 -19.82 0.89
C VAL A 401 15.78 -20.39 -0.31
N LEU A 402 15.17 -19.53 -1.15
CA LEU A 402 14.49 -19.96 -2.36
C LEU A 402 15.48 -20.65 -3.31
N ALA A 403 16.64 -20.05 -3.59
CA ALA A 403 17.66 -20.62 -4.45
C ALA A 403 18.12 -22.00 -3.95
N HIS A 404 18.31 -22.16 -2.62
CA HIS A 404 18.63 -23.44 -2.02
C HIS A 404 17.51 -24.47 -2.21
N SER A 405 16.23 -24.06 -2.02
CA SER A 405 15.07 -24.93 -2.23
C SER A 405 15.01 -25.45 -3.66
N LEU A 406 15.21 -24.58 -4.65
CA LEU A 406 15.15 -24.89 -6.08
C LEU A 406 16.31 -25.80 -6.53
N ALA A 407 17.47 -25.63 -5.94
CA ALA A 407 18.65 -26.47 -6.26
C ALA A 407 18.41 -27.97 -5.99
N ARG A 408 17.49 -28.32 -5.06
CA ARG A 408 17.13 -29.74 -4.75
C ARG A 408 16.54 -30.50 -5.94
N VAL A 409 16.03 -29.76 -6.95
CA VAL A 409 15.46 -30.33 -8.18
C VAL A 409 16.19 -29.92 -9.45
N GLY A 410 17.43 -29.37 -9.31
CA GLY A 410 18.29 -28.99 -10.45
C GLY A 410 18.04 -27.58 -10.98
N ILE A 411 17.12 -26.79 -10.43
CA ILE A 411 16.95 -25.39 -10.82
C ILE A 411 18.02 -24.55 -10.12
N ARG A 412 18.98 -24.04 -10.89
CA ARG A 412 20.13 -23.25 -10.41
C ARG A 412 19.81 -21.76 -10.48
N ALA A 413 19.42 -21.19 -9.35
CA ALA A 413 19.03 -19.79 -9.24
C ALA A 413 20.18 -18.92 -8.73
N ARG A 414 20.65 -17.97 -9.55
CA ARG A 414 21.61 -16.93 -9.14
C ARG A 414 20.87 -15.76 -8.53
N VAL A 415 21.23 -15.37 -7.31
CA VAL A 415 20.62 -14.22 -6.63
C VAL A 415 21.25 -12.92 -7.11
N ALA A 416 20.43 -11.96 -7.55
CA ALA A 416 20.82 -10.63 -8.01
C ALA A 416 20.17 -9.55 -7.16
N GLU A 417 20.96 -8.79 -6.40
CA GLU A 417 20.49 -7.62 -5.68
C GLU A 417 20.30 -6.45 -6.64
N LEU A 418 19.15 -5.79 -6.52
CA LEU A 418 18.81 -4.55 -7.20
C LEU A 418 18.74 -3.40 -6.18
N ASP A 419 18.94 -2.18 -6.66
CA ASP A 419 18.82 -0.99 -5.83
C ASP A 419 17.37 -0.81 -5.31
N ILE A 420 17.25 -0.56 -4.01
CA ILE A 420 15.95 -0.40 -3.34
C ILE A 420 15.13 0.74 -3.94
N ALA A 421 15.77 1.88 -4.23
CA ALA A 421 15.09 3.06 -4.75
C ALA A 421 14.44 2.83 -6.13
N GLY A 422 15.03 1.94 -6.95
CA GLY A 422 14.55 1.61 -8.28
C GLY A 422 13.80 0.28 -8.39
N TYR A 423 13.78 -0.54 -7.34
CA TYR A 423 13.33 -1.94 -7.40
C TYR A 423 11.96 -2.11 -8.07
N TYR A 424 10.96 -1.40 -7.57
CA TYR A 424 9.58 -1.51 -8.06
C TYR A 424 9.28 -0.63 -9.28
N ARG A 425 10.10 0.37 -9.58
CA ARG A 425 9.82 1.32 -10.66
C ARG A 425 10.60 1.01 -11.93
N THR A 426 11.93 0.82 -11.82
CA THR A 426 12.86 0.66 -12.96
C THR A 426 13.54 -0.69 -12.98
N GLY A 427 13.46 -1.47 -11.89
CA GLY A 427 13.90 -2.85 -11.83
C GLY A 427 12.79 -3.78 -12.32
N LEU A 428 11.99 -4.31 -11.40
CA LEU A 428 10.87 -5.22 -11.74
C LEU A 428 9.73 -4.52 -12.48
N GLY A 429 9.45 -3.27 -12.13
CA GLY A 429 8.36 -2.50 -12.73
C GLY A 429 8.65 -2.00 -14.15
N LEU A 430 9.84 -2.24 -14.71
CA LEU A 430 10.16 -1.95 -16.10
C LEU A 430 10.33 -3.28 -16.88
N PRO A 431 9.33 -3.70 -17.68
CA PRO A 431 9.33 -4.96 -18.41
C PRO A 431 10.60 -5.20 -19.25
N ALA A 432 11.15 -4.17 -19.87
CA ALA A 432 12.39 -4.24 -20.63
C ALA A 432 13.57 -4.69 -19.74
N THR A 433 13.73 -4.11 -18.55
CA THR A 433 14.79 -4.49 -17.61
C THR A 433 14.67 -5.96 -17.17
N VAL A 434 13.46 -6.44 -16.95
CA VAL A 434 13.19 -7.84 -16.58
C VAL A 434 13.72 -8.80 -17.67
N ARG A 435 13.37 -8.52 -18.94
CA ARG A 435 13.82 -9.33 -20.09
C ARG A 435 15.33 -9.23 -20.31
N GLU A 436 15.87 -8.01 -20.37
CA GLU A 436 17.28 -7.75 -20.65
C GLU A 436 18.21 -8.39 -19.61
N ARG A 437 17.81 -8.40 -18.34
CA ARG A 437 18.59 -8.95 -17.24
C ARG A 437 18.27 -10.41 -16.91
N GLY A 438 17.29 -11.02 -17.60
CA GLY A 438 16.86 -12.39 -17.39
C GLY A 438 16.34 -12.64 -15.97
N LEU A 439 15.59 -11.68 -15.40
CA LEU A 439 15.06 -11.76 -14.03
C LEU A 439 13.86 -12.71 -14.00
N GLY A 440 14.09 -14.02 -14.04
CA GLY A 440 13.04 -15.03 -14.12
C GLY A 440 12.19 -15.14 -12.86
N LEU A 441 12.77 -14.86 -11.70
CA LEU A 441 12.13 -14.87 -10.39
C LEU A 441 12.40 -13.55 -9.65
N ALA A 442 11.48 -13.13 -8.79
CA ALA A 442 11.69 -11.94 -7.96
C ALA A 442 11.03 -12.09 -6.59
N VAL A 443 11.78 -11.81 -5.53
CA VAL A 443 11.25 -11.71 -4.17
C VAL A 443 10.59 -10.35 -4.01
N THR A 444 9.30 -10.33 -3.71
CA THR A 444 8.53 -9.10 -3.67
C THR A 444 7.40 -9.19 -2.64
N ASP A 445 6.74 -8.07 -2.42
CA ASP A 445 5.55 -7.96 -1.59
C ASP A 445 4.51 -7.07 -2.24
N TRP A 446 3.29 -7.20 -1.77
CA TRP A 446 2.19 -6.34 -2.19
C TRP A 446 1.18 -6.16 -1.05
N GLY A 447 0.72 -4.94 -0.86
CA GLY A 447 -0.40 -4.60 -0.01
C GLY A 447 -1.46 -3.83 -0.78
N PRO A 448 -2.72 -3.84 -0.33
CA PRO A 448 -3.78 -3.14 -1.03
C PRO A 448 -3.59 -1.63 -0.91
N ASP A 449 -3.74 -0.90 -2.01
CA ASP A 449 -3.79 0.57 -2.01
C ASP A 449 -5.00 1.11 -1.24
N TYR A 450 -6.04 0.30 -1.13
CA TYR A 450 -7.19 0.44 -0.25
C TYR A 450 -7.79 -0.95 0.02
N PRO A 451 -8.44 -1.18 1.17
CA PRO A 451 -8.73 -2.51 1.69
C PRO A 451 -9.92 -3.18 0.98
N THR A 452 -9.82 -3.33 -0.33
CA THR A 452 -10.75 -4.10 -1.17
C THR A 452 -9.98 -5.07 -2.04
N GLU A 453 -10.65 -6.09 -2.54
CA GLU A 453 -10.06 -7.08 -3.42
C GLU A 453 -9.58 -6.46 -4.73
N TYR A 454 -10.30 -5.45 -5.27
CA TYR A 454 -9.86 -4.71 -6.45
C TYR A 454 -8.56 -3.96 -6.18
N GLY A 455 -8.48 -3.24 -5.05
CA GLY A 455 -7.27 -2.51 -4.64
C GLY A 455 -6.06 -3.43 -4.40
N PHE A 456 -6.32 -4.72 -4.15
CA PHE A 456 -5.28 -5.72 -3.98
C PHE A 456 -4.91 -6.43 -5.30
N LEU A 457 -5.89 -7.06 -5.98
CA LEU A 457 -5.62 -7.95 -7.12
C LEU A 457 -5.44 -7.20 -8.44
N ALA A 458 -6.24 -6.17 -8.73
CA ALA A 458 -6.22 -5.55 -10.05
C ALA A 458 -4.84 -5.02 -10.47
N PRO A 459 -4.07 -4.33 -9.63
CA PRO A 459 -2.73 -3.88 -9.99
C PRO A 459 -1.77 -5.02 -10.34
N LEU A 460 -1.96 -6.22 -9.76
CA LEU A 460 -1.08 -7.36 -9.95
C LEU A 460 -1.43 -8.21 -11.18
N VAL A 461 -2.72 -8.25 -11.58
CA VAL A 461 -3.21 -9.31 -12.48
C VAL A 461 -4.19 -8.84 -13.57
N ASP A 462 -4.64 -7.57 -13.55
CA ASP A 462 -5.42 -7.01 -14.66
C ASP A 462 -4.48 -6.62 -15.79
N GLY A 463 -4.56 -7.34 -16.91
CA GLY A 463 -3.70 -7.11 -18.08
C GLY A 463 -3.79 -5.71 -18.65
N ARG A 464 -4.94 -5.05 -18.49
CA ARG A 464 -5.21 -3.70 -18.96
C ARG A 464 -4.46 -2.62 -18.16
N LEU A 465 -3.90 -2.98 -16.99
CA LEU A 465 -3.12 -2.09 -16.14
C LEU A 465 -1.60 -2.24 -16.33
N ILE A 466 -1.15 -3.08 -17.26
CA ILE A 466 0.28 -3.25 -17.56
C ILE A 466 0.86 -1.93 -18.07
N LYS A 467 1.98 -1.52 -17.46
CA LYS A 467 2.69 -0.27 -17.77
C LYS A 467 4.07 -0.56 -18.38
N PRO A 468 4.21 -0.53 -19.70
CA PRO A 468 5.48 -0.86 -20.36
C PRO A 468 6.60 0.16 -20.11
N GLY A 469 6.26 1.39 -19.74
CA GLY A 469 7.20 2.50 -19.51
C GLY A 469 7.76 2.60 -18.09
N GLY A 470 7.41 1.65 -17.20
CA GLY A 470 7.85 1.64 -15.80
C GLY A 470 6.72 1.79 -14.80
N GLY A 471 6.97 1.37 -13.56
CA GLY A 471 5.97 1.33 -12.49
C GLY A 471 4.85 0.31 -12.75
N ASN A 472 5.14 -0.74 -13.50
CA ASN A 472 4.24 -1.88 -13.67
C ASN A 472 4.26 -2.73 -12.41
N HIS A 473 3.10 -3.04 -11.83
CA HIS A 473 2.95 -3.94 -10.70
C HIS A 473 2.53 -5.36 -11.11
N ASN A 474 1.98 -5.52 -12.31
CA ASN A 474 1.76 -6.84 -12.92
C ASN A 474 3.10 -7.33 -13.50
N PHE A 475 4.02 -7.73 -12.62
CA PHE A 475 5.40 -8.10 -13.00
C PHE A 475 5.45 -9.28 -13.97
N ALA A 476 4.51 -10.21 -13.86
CA ALA A 476 4.38 -11.35 -14.75
C ALA A 476 3.79 -10.98 -16.13
N GLU A 477 3.36 -9.73 -16.33
CA GLU A 477 2.64 -9.25 -17.51
C GLU A 477 1.47 -10.18 -17.88
N LEU A 478 0.75 -10.69 -16.85
CA LEU A 478 -0.42 -11.53 -17.05
C LEU A 478 -1.54 -10.71 -17.71
N ASP A 479 -1.91 -11.10 -18.94
CA ASP A 479 -3.05 -10.55 -19.66
C ASP A 479 -3.94 -11.70 -20.15
N ASP A 480 -4.79 -12.19 -19.25
CA ASP A 480 -5.70 -13.28 -19.53
C ASP A 480 -7.14 -12.77 -19.64
N PRO A 481 -7.83 -13.00 -20.80
CA PRO A 481 -9.20 -12.53 -21.02
C PRO A 481 -10.21 -13.06 -19.98
N ARG A 482 -10.01 -14.27 -19.42
CA ARG A 482 -10.88 -14.83 -18.39
C ARG A 482 -10.67 -14.10 -17.07
N VAL A 483 -9.42 -13.82 -16.69
CA VAL A 483 -9.11 -13.05 -15.47
C VAL A 483 -9.69 -11.64 -15.59
N ASN A 484 -9.47 -10.96 -16.71
CA ASN A 484 -10.00 -9.62 -16.96
C ASN A 484 -11.54 -9.59 -16.91
N ALA A 485 -12.23 -10.59 -17.49
CA ALA A 485 -13.69 -10.70 -17.44
C ALA A 485 -14.22 -10.97 -16.02
N LEU A 486 -13.55 -11.80 -15.21
CA LEU A 486 -13.90 -12.03 -13.82
C LEU A 486 -13.76 -10.76 -12.98
N ILE A 487 -12.72 -9.96 -13.23
CA ILE A 487 -12.53 -8.64 -12.57
C ILE A 487 -13.71 -7.71 -12.89
N ASP A 488 -14.13 -7.64 -14.16
CA ASP A 488 -15.25 -6.81 -14.58
C ASP A 488 -16.58 -7.29 -13.95
N ALA A 489 -16.80 -8.61 -13.92
CA ALA A 489 -17.97 -9.19 -13.27
C ALA A 489 -17.99 -8.86 -11.76
N ALA A 490 -16.84 -8.97 -11.08
CA ALA A 490 -16.72 -8.65 -9.67
C ALA A 490 -17.01 -7.16 -9.39
N GLN A 491 -16.56 -6.25 -10.26
CA GLN A 491 -16.83 -4.81 -10.12
C GLN A 491 -18.30 -4.45 -10.39
N SER A 492 -19.01 -5.27 -11.16
CA SER A 492 -20.42 -5.06 -11.52
C SER A 492 -21.39 -5.85 -10.63
N ALA A 493 -20.90 -6.63 -9.67
CA ALA A 493 -21.72 -7.48 -8.81
C ALA A 493 -22.69 -6.67 -7.94
N GLY A 494 -23.94 -7.12 -7.89
CA GLY A 494 -25.03 -6.44 -7.18
C GLY A 494 -24.95 -6.53 -5.66
N THR A 495 -24.26 -7.55 -5.12
CA THR A 495 -24.15 -7.77 -3.68
C THR A 495 -22.69 -7.97 -3.25
N ALA A 496 -22.39 -7.63 -1.99
CA ALA A 496 -21.05 -7.85 -1.42
C ALA A 496 -20.66 -9.33 -1.39
N GLN A 497 -21.63 -10.23 -1.19
CA GLN A 497 -21.38 -11.68 -1.16
C GLN A 497 -21.01 -12.22 -2.55
N GLU A 498 -21.74 -11.81 -3.58
CA GLU A 498 -21.46 -12.16 -4.98
C GLU A 498 -20.08 -11.61 -5.39
N ARG A 499 -19.81 -10.36 -5.07
CA ARG A 499 -18.51 -9.71 -5.31
C ARG A 499 -17.36 -10.50 -4.69
N ALA A 500 -17.46 -10.84 -3.40
CA ALA A 500 -16.44 -11.61 -2.70
C ALA A 500 -16.25 -13.02 -3.31
N GLY A 501 -17.34 -13.65 -3.81
CA GLY A 501 -17.28 -14.92 -4.53
C GLY A 501 -16.48 -14.82 -5.84
N LEU A 502 -16.79 -13.80 -6.65
CA LEU A 502 -16.09 -13.55 -7.92
C LEU A 502 -14.61 -13.22 -7.73
N TRP A 503 -14.26 -12.44 -6.69
CA TRP A 503 -12.85 -12.18 -6.36
C TRP A 503 -12.10 -13.46 -5.92
N ALA A 504 -12.75 -14.37 -5.22
CA ALA A 504 -12.18 -15.69 -4.93
C ALA A 504 -11.96 -16.53 -6.20
N GLU A 505 -12.79 -16.35 -7.24
CA GLU A 505 -12.58 -16.97 -8.56
C GLU A 505 -11.42 -16.32 -9.33
N VAL A 506 -11.26 -14.99 -9.24
CA VAL A 506 -10.08 -14.28 -9.79
C VAL A 506 -8.80 -14.85 -9.19
N ASP A 507 -8.72 -14.95 -7.85
CA ASP A 507 -7.57 -15.52 -7.15
C ASP A 507 -7.23 -16.93 -7.68
N ARG A 508 -8.21 -17.82 -7.77
CA ARG A 508 -8.02 -19.18 -8.29
C ARG A 508 -7.57 -19.19 -9.76
N ALA A 509 -8.18 -18.36 -10.60
CA ALA A 509 -7.83 -18.27 -12.02
C ALA A 509 -6.38 -17.83 -12.21
N VAL A 510 -5.91 -16.83 -11.45
CA VAL A 510 -4.51 -16.38 -11.49
C VAL A 510 -3.57 -17.48 -11.03
N MET A 511 -3.89 -18.20 -9.95
CA MET A 511 -3.07 -19.31 -9.47
C MET A 511 -2.95 -20.46 -10.48
N GLU A 512 -3.88 -20.62 -11.45
CA GLU A 512 -3.76 -21.58 -12.54
C GLU A 512 -2.57 -21.30 -13.46
N HIS A 513 -2.23 -20.03 -13.65
CA HIS A 513 -1.08 -19.60 -14.45
C HIS A 513 0.27 -19.81 -13.76
N ALA A 514 0.29 -20.09 -12.45
CA ALA A 514 1.50 -20.28 -11.62
C ALA A 514 2.53 -19.12 -11.71
N VAL A 515 2.07 -17.90 -11.91
CA VAL A 515 2.94 -16.71 -12.06
C VAL A 515 3.27 -16.01 -10.75
N ILE A 516 2.55 -16.35 -9.67
CA ILE A 516 2.78 -15.83 -8.31
C ILE A 516 2.85 -17.04 -7.37
N LEU A 517 3.98 -17.21 -6.67
CA LEU A 517 4.12 -18.16 -5.57
C LEU A 517 3.85 -17.41 -4.26
N PRO A 518 2.66 -17.55 -3.65
CA PRO A 518 2.39 -16.97 -2.34
C PRO A 518 3.33 -17.59 -1.29
N MET A 519 3.90 -16.76 -0.43
CA MET A 519 4.76 -17.23 0.66
C MET A 519 4.09 -17.06 2.02
N VAL A 520 3.78 -15.82 2.36
CA VAL A 520 3.34 -15.46 3.70
C VAL A 520 2.33 -14.30 3.64
N TYR A 521 1.21 -14.42 4.35
CA TYR A 521 0.41 -13.27 4.75
C TYR A 521 1.14 -12.56 5.88
N ASP A 522 1.62 -11.36 5.59
CA ASP A 522 2.62 -10.68 6.40
C ASP A 522 2.12 -10.25 7.77
N ARG A 523 3.01 -10.34 8.74
CA ARG A 523 2.91 -9.71 10.05
C ARG A 523 4.10 -8.79 10.25
N THR A 524 3.86 -7.65 10.88
CA THR A 524 4.90 -6.66 11.09
C THR A 524 4.97 -6.25 12.55
N LEU A 525 6.07 -6.59 13.21
CA LEU A 525 6.26 -6.27 14.63
C LEU A 525 6.60 -4.79 14.80
N HIS A 526 5.71 -4.05 15.44
CA HIS A 526 5.86 -2.65 15.84
C HIS A 526 6.11 -2.52 17.34
N VAL A 527 6.77 -1.44 17.73
CA VAL A 527 7.01 -1.10 19.14
C VAL A 527 6.55 0.32 19.39
N ARG A 528 5.85 0.54 20.50
CA ARG A 528 5.41 1.85 20.98
C ARG A 528 6.11 2.25 22.27
N ASN A 529 6.38 3.54 22.42
CA ASN A 529 6.86 4.09 23.70
C ASN A 529 5.73 4.07 24.75
N PRO A 530 6.00 3.71 26.01
CA PRO A 530 4.98 3.76 27.06
C PRO A 530 4.39 5.15 27.32
N GLY A 531 5.05 6.23 26.87
CA GLY A 531 4.57 7.62 27.00
C GLY A 531 3.47 8.02 26.01
N VAL A 532 3.19 7.24 24.97
CA VAL A 532 2.13 7.57 23.99
C VAL A 532 0.75 7.13 24.44
N THR A 533 -0.27 7.86 23.98
CA THR A 533 -1.69 7.61 24.26
C THR A 533 -2.48 7.43 22.97
N ASN A 534 -3.68 6.84 23.06
CA ASN A 534 -4.58 6.59 21.94
C ASN A 534 -3.94 5.77 20.82
N VAL A 535 -3.06 4.83 21.17
CA VAL A 535 -2.34 4.01 20.20
C VAL A 535 -3.21 2.86 19.75
N TYR A 536 -3.35 2.70 18.46
CA TYR A 536 -3.88 1.50 17.81
C TYR A 536 -3.25 1.32 16.44
N VAL A 537 -3.21 0.08 15.96
CA VAL A 537 -2.84 -0.21 14.59
C VAL A 537 -4.06 0.03 13.70
N HIS A 538 -3.92 0.92 12.73
CA HIS A 538 -4.97 1.17 11.76
C HIS A 538 -5.03 0.02 10.73
N PRO A 539 -6.16 -0.68 10.60
CA PRO A 539 -6.22 -1.92 9.82
C PRO A 539 -6.04 -1.71 8.30
N ALA A 540 -6.38 -0.51 7.79
CA ALA A 540 -6.17 -0.20 6.38
C ALA A 540 -4.69 0.08 6.02
N PHE A 541 -3.86 0.45 7.01
CA PHE A 541 -2.45 0.81 6.79
C PHE A 541 -1.47 -0.19 7.41
N GLY A 542 -1.93 -1.04 8.34
CA GLY A 542 -1.06 -1.95 9.09
C GLY A 542 -0.08 -1.26 10.05
N LEU A 543 -0.25 0.04 10.31
CA LEU A 543 0.63 0.91 11.09
C LEU A 543 -0.12 1.59 12.24
N TYR A 544 0.62 2.10 13.24
CA TYR A 544 0.01 2.97 14.25
C TYR A 544 -0.58 4.23 13.61
N ASP A 545 -1.84 4.55 13.96
CA ASP A 545 -2.52 5.74 13.44
C ASP A 545 -2.07 7.00 14.17
N ILE A 546 -1.07 7.66 13.62
CA ILE A 546 -0.50 8.90 14.21
C ILE A 546 -1.52 10.05 14.31
N GLN A 547 -2.61 10.00 13.53
CA GLN A 547 -3.69 10.97 13.56
C GLN A 547 -4.46 10.98 14.89
N ALA A 548 -4.52 9.81 15.56
CA ALA A 548 -5.21 9.65 16.84
C ALA A 548 -4.27 9.82 18.05
N MET A 549 -2.96 9.60 17.84
CA MET A 549 -1.98 9.53 18.93
C MET A 549 -1.86 10.85 19.69
N GLY A 550 -1.59 10.71 20.99
CA GLY A 550 -1.19 11.78 21.90
C GLY A 550 0.03 11.36 22.74
N VAL A 551 0.53 12.26 23.57
CA VAL A 551 1.63 12.01 24.48
C VAL A 551 1.19 12.33 25.92
N ALA A 552 1.46 11.40 26.83
CA ALA A 552 1.29 11.61 28.24
C ALA A 552 2.60 12.16 28.80
N ARG A 553 2.62 13.42 29.17
CA ARG A 553 3.74 14.07 29.88
C ARG A 553 3.27 14.76 31.11
#